data_bb26a5006cb90b757ea92022ba512141
#
_entry.id   bb26a5006cb90b757ea92022ba512141
#
_cell.length_a   1.000
_cell.length_b   1.000
_cell.length_c   1.000
_cell.angle_alpha   90.00
_cell.angle_beta   90.00
_cell.angle_gamma   90.00
#
_symmetry.space_group_name_H-M   'P 1'
#
loop_
_entity.id
_entity.type
_entity.pdbx_description
1 polymer ?
#
loop_
_entity_poly.entity_id
_entity_poly.type
_entity_poly.pdbx_seq_one_letter_code
_entity_poly.pdbx_strand_id
1 'polypeptide(L)'
;KLILLGAPGAGKGTQAEILCRELSIPTISTGNILRAAIKNGTPTGLKAKSYMDAGQLVPDDVIIGIVTERLAEDDCKNGYILDGVPRTIAQAAALEKAGITFDDVISIEISDETIMERMSGRRVCESCGASYHMVAVPPKQEGVCDKCGGKLVQRKDDAPETVKARL
;
A
#
# COMPACT_ATOMS: atom_id res chain seq x y z
N LYS A 1 11.59 -12.75 -4.26
CA LYS A 1 10.85 -11.59 -4.82
C LYS A 1 9.38 -11.96 -4.87
N LEU A 2 8.54 -11.23 -4.13
CA LEU A 2 7.14 -11.58 -3.94
C LEU A 2 6.21 -10.46 -4.43
N ILE A 3 5.02 -10.83 -4.88
CA ILE A 3 3.90 -9.89 -5.09
C ILE A 3 2.78 -10.25 -4.12
N LEU A 4 2.22 -9.26 -3.45
CA LEU A 4 0.99 -9.39 -2.69
C LEU A 4 -0.17 -8.72 -3.43
N LEU A 5 -1.14 -9.51 -3.86
CA LEU A 5 -2.39 -9.08 -4.47
C LEU A 5 -3.54 -9.14 -3.47
N GLY A 6 -4.61 -8.45 -3.76
CA GLY A 6 -5.85 -8.43 -2.97
C GLY A 6 -6.44 -7.03 -2.86
N ALA A 7 -7.70 -6.97 -2.49
CA ALA A 7 -8.46 -5.74 -2.35
C ALA A 7 -7.91 -4.80 -1.26
N PRO A 8 -8.26 -3.52 -1.26
CA PRO A 8 -8.01 -2.63 -0.12
C PRO A 8 -8.58 -3.24 1.16
N GLY A 9 -7.83 -3.21 2.26
CA GLY A 9 -8.31 -3.81 3.52
C GLY A 9 -8.13 -5.33 3.65
N ALA A 10 -7.70 -6.04 2.59
CA ALA A 10 -7.47 -7.50 2.65
C ALA A 10 -6.39 -7.92 3.66
N GLY A 11 -5.48 -7.02 4.04
CA GLY A 11 -4.41 -7.30 4.99
C GLY A 11 -3.02 -7.37 4.36
N LYS A 12 -2.86 -7.02 3.10
CA LYS A 12 -1.57 -7.07 2.38
C LYS A 12 -0.43 -6.42 3.15
N GLY A 13 -0.61 -5.17 3.58
CA GLY A 13 0.43 -4.43 4.31
C GLY A 13 0.80 -5.08 5.64
N THR A 14 -0.15 -5.68 6.36
CA THR A 14 0.10 -6.41 7.61
C THR A 14 0.93 -7.67 7.35
N GLN A 15 0.57 -8.44 6.33
CA GLN A 15 1.32 -9.64 5.95
C GLN A 15 2.68 -9.28 5.38
N ALA A 16 2.77 -8.22 4.56
CA ALA A 16 4.05 -7.71 4.06
C ALA A 16 5.02 -7.34 5.18
N GLU A 17 4.54 -6.69 6.27
CA GLU A 17 5.38 -6.32 7.42
C GLU A 17 5.94 -7.57 8.14
N ILE A 18 5.15 -8.63 8.25
CA ILE A 18 5.59 -9.91 8.83
C ILE A 18 6.64 -10.56 7.92
N LEU A 19 6.33 -10.72 6.64
CA LEU A 19 7.22 -11.34 5.67
C LEU A 19 8.55 -10.57 5.51
N CYS A 20 8.48 -9.23 5.51
CA CYS A 20 9.67 -8.37 5.47
C CYS A 20 10.63 -8.68 6.62
N ARG A 21 10.10 -8.86 7.82
CA ARG A 21 10.91 -9.21 8.99
C ARG A 21 11.47 -10.62 8.91
N GLU A 22 10.64 -11.61 8.55
CA GLU A 22 11.04 -13.02 8.49
C GLU A 22 12.05 -13.30 7.37
N LEU A 23 11.89 -12.65 6.21
CA LEU A 23 12.72 -12.87 5.04
C LEU A 23 13.87 -11.85 4.91
N SER A 24 13.91 -10.83 5.77
CA SER A 24 14.90 -9.73 5.73
C SER A 24 14.96 -9.02 4.37
N ILE A 25 13.81 -8.80 3.73
CA ILE A 25 13.67 -8.09 2.45
C ILE A 25 12.71 -6.91 2.59
N PRO A 26 12.89 -5.81 1.85
CA PRO A 26 12.04 -4.63 1.96
C PRO A 26 10.65 -4.85 1.34
N THR A 27 9.66 -4.14 1.89
CA THR A 27 8.34 -4.01 1.27
C THR A 27 8.26 -2.72 0.47
N ILE A 28 7.81 -2.84 -0.76
CA ILE A 28 7.61 -1.72 -1.69
C ILE A 28 6.11 -1.54 -1.89
N SER A 29 5.55 -0.61 -1.13
CA SER A 29 4.14 -0.24 -1.24
C SER A 29 4.00 1.04 -2.06
N THR A 30 3.49 0.90 -3.29
CA THR A 30 3.25 2.05 -4.18
C THR A 30 2.33 3.08 -3.54
N GLY A 31 1.31 2.62 -2.80
CA GLY A 31 0.42 3.51 -2.07
C GLY A 31 1.15 4.32 -0.99
N ASN A 32 2.11 3.74 -0.28
CA ASN A 32 2.89 4.47 0.73
C ASN A 32 3.85 5.46 0.09
N ILE A 33 4.53 5.07 -1.00
CA ILE A 33 5.44 5.96 -1.74
C ILE A 33 4.67 7.18 -2.25
N LEU A 34 3.51 6.97 -2.89
CA LEU A 34 2.68 8.06 -3.39
C LEU A 34 2.17 8.98 -2.27
N ARG A 35 1.74 8.44 -1.13
CA ARG A 35 1.32 9.25 0.02
C ARG A 35 2.48 10.08 0.58
N ALA A 36 3.67 9.51 0.66
CA ALA A 36 4.87 10.27 1.05
C ALA A 36 5.19 11.36 0.03
N ALA A 37 5.10 11.07 -1.26
CA ALA A 37 5.30 12.05 -2.34
C ALA A 37 4.27 13.21 -2.27
N ILE A 38 3.00 12.92 -1.97
CA ILE A 38 1.96 13.92 -1.77
C ILE A 38 2.29 14.80 -0.55
N LYS A 39 2.66 14.18 0.57
CA LYS A 39 3.01 14.89 1.80
C LYS A 39 4.20 15.83 1.60
N ASN A 40 5.18 15.41 0.82
CA ASN A 40 6.38 16.17 0.51
C ASN A 40 6.18 17.18 -0.65
N GLY A 41 4.99 17.22 -1.28
CA GLY A 41 4.67 18.14 -2.38
C GLY A 41 5.48 17.90 -3.66
N THR A 42 5.95 16.68 -3.89
CA THR A 42 6.71 16.36 -5.10
C THR A 42 5.83 16.43 -6.36
N PRO A 43 6.40 16.68 -7.55
CA PRO A 43 5.62 16.71 -8.80
C PRO A 43 4.82 15.42 -9.04
N THR A 44 5.39 14.27 -8.73
CA THR A 44 4.73 12.96 -8.80
C THR A 44 3.57 12.87 -7.79
N GLY A 45 3.78 13.34 -6.57
CA GLY A 45 2.75 13.37 -5.53
C GLY A 45 1.58 14.27 -5.92
N LEU A 46 1.85 15.45 -6.46
CA LEU A 46 0.80 16.37 -6.92
C LEU A 46 -0.04 15.79 -8.06
N LYS A 47 0.59 15.10 -9.02
CA LYS A 47 -0.12 14.38 -10.09
C LYS A 47 -0.98 13.24 -9.55
N ALA A 48 -0.46 12.47 -8.61
CA ALA A 48 -1.15 11.31 -8.07
C ALA A 48 -2.30 11.65 -7.11
N LYS A 49 -2.28 12.84 -6.51
CA LYS A 49 -3.18 13.22 -5.42
C LYS A 49 -4.66 13.11 -5.78
N SER A 50 -5.07 13.63 -6.94
CA SER A 50 -6.48 13.62 -7.36
C SER A 50 -7.01 12.21 -7.56
N TYR A 51 -6.20 11.33 -8.17
CA TYR A 51 -6.54 9.91 -8.35
C TYR A 51 -6.70 9.19 -7.01
N MET A 52 -5.74 9.38 -6.10
CA MET A 52 -5.75 8.71 -4.80
C MET A 52 -6.90 9.19 -3.90
N ASP A 53 -7.19 10.49 -3.87
CA ASP A 53 -8.31 11.06 -3.10
C ASP A 53 -9.67 10.53 -3.62
N ALA A 54 -9.78 10.24 -4.92
CA ALA A 54 -10.97 9.66 -5.55
C ALA A 54 -11.00 8.11 -5.50
N GLY A 55 -9.96 7.45 -4.96
CA GLY A 55 -9.84 5.99 -4.96
C GLY A 55 -9.53 5.38 -6.34
N GLN A 56 -9.20 6.21 -7.31
CA GLN A 56 -8.87 5.79 -8.68
C GLN A 56 -7.41 5.31 -8.78
N LEU A 57 -7.12 4.55 -9.85
CA LEU A 57 -5.76 4.15 -10.16
C LEU A 57 -4.96 5.33 -10.69
N VAL A 58 -3.75 5.50 -10.17
CA VAL A 58 -2.77 6.44 -10.74
C VAL A 58 -2.28 5.89 -12.09
N PRO A 59 -2.01 6.73 -13.09
CA PRO A 59 -1.54 6.30 -14.42
C PRO A 59 -0.38 5.29 -14.35
N ASP A 60 -0.40 4.29 -15.23
CA ASP A 60 0.51 3.14 -15.18
C ASP A 60 1.98 3.55 -15.34
N ASP A 61 2.28 4.54 -16.21
CA ASP A 61 3.62 5.07 -16.41
C ASP A 61 4.21 5.65 -15.11
N VAL A 62 3.39 6.35 -14.33
CA VAL A 62 3.81 6.90 -13.03
C VAL A 62 4.10 5.77 -12.03
N ILE A 63 3.23 4.76 -11.97
CA ILE A 63 3.40 3.62 -11.07
C ILE A 63 4.66 2.82 -11.43
N ILE A 64 4.84 2.48 -12.70
CA ILE A 64 5.99 1.70 -13.15
C ILE A 64 7.29 2.47 -12.93
N GLY A 65 7.31 3.79 -13.22
CA GLY A 65 8.47 4.64 -12.95
C GLY A 65 8.89 4.59 -11.48
N ILE A 66 7.95 4.79 -10.55
CA ILE A 66 8.20 4.74 -9.09
C ILE A 66 8.74 3.37 -8.67
N VAL A 67 8.14 2.29 -9.16
CA VAL A 67 8.56 0.93 -8.83
C VAL A 67 9.97 0.66 -9.32
N THR A 68 10.25 0.98 -10.58
CA THR A 68 11.56 0.76 -11.19
C THR A 68 12.66 1.54 -10.47
N GLU A 69 12.41 2.81 -10.14
CA GLU A 69 13.34 3.66 -9.38
C GLU A 69 13.62 3.05 -8.00
N ARG A 70 12.58 2.65 -7.26
CA ARG A 70 12.71 2.05 -5.93
C ARG A 70 13.42 0.69 -5.95
N LEU A 71 13.19 -0.13 -6.97
CA LEU A 71 13.83 -1.44 -7.11
C LEU A 71 15.34 -1.34 -7.44
N ALA A 72 15.81 -0.19 -7.91
CA ALA A 72 17.23 0.05 -8.15
C ALA A 72 18.04 0.32 -6.87
N GLU A 73 17.37 0.53 -5.74
CA GLU A 73 18.05 0.77 -4.46
C GLU A 73 18.73 -0.50 -3.93
N ASP A 74 19.81 -0.32 -3.17
CA ASP A 74 20.68 -1.41 -2.71
C ASP A 74 19.98 -2.43 -1.82
N ASP A 75 19.00 -2.03 -1.03
CA ASP A 75 18.25 -2.91 -0.14
C ASP A 75 17.34 -3.91 -0.87
N CYS A 76 17.06 -3.68 -2.16
CA CYS A 76 16.26 -4.57 -3.01
C CYS A 76 17.05 -5.69 -3.67
N LYS A 77 18.39 -5.68 -3.58
CA LYS A 77 19.26 -6.66 -4.27
C LYS A 77 19.01 -8.11 -3.84
N ASN A 78 18.69 -8.32 -2.57
CA ASN A 78 18.46 -9.66 -2.01
C ASN A 78 17.00 -10.13 -2.12
N GLY A 79 16.13 -9.32 -2.67
CA GLY A 79 14.70 -9.58 -2.81
C GLY A 79 13.84 -8.42 -2.33
N TYR A 80 12.55 -8.51 -2.57
CA TYR A 80 11.57 -7.49 -2.22
C TYR A 80 10.15 -8.05 -2.23
N ILE A 81 9.24 -7.32 -1.62
CA ILE A 81 7.80 -7.60 -1.66
C ILE A 81 7.12 -6.40 -2.31
N LEU A 82 6.43 -6.60 -3.44
CA LEU A 82 5.57 -5.58 -4.02
C LEU A 82 4.17 -5.63 -3.39
N ASP A 83 3.71 -4.51 -2.86
CA ASP A 83 2.36 -4.32 -2.34
C ASP A 83 1.62 -3.24 -3.12
N GLY A 84 0.49 -3.62 -3.72
CA GLY A 84 -0.40 -2.71 -4.44
C GLY A 84 -0.02 -2.48 -5.91
N VAL A 85 0.86 -3.28 -6.48
CA VAL A 85 1.19 -3.37 -7.91
C VAL A 85 1.60 -4.81 -8.26
N PRO A 86 1.25 -5.36 -9.43
CA PRO A 86 0.37 -4.78 -10.45
C PRO A 86 -1.11 -4.75 -10.01
N ARG A 87 -1.90 -3.85 -10.57
CA ARG A 87 -3.37 -3.78 -10.39
C ARG A 87 -4.12 -3.94 -11.73
N THR A 88 -3.38 -3.88 -12.83
CA THR A 88 -3.90 -4.07 -14.18
C THR A 88 -2.98 -5.00 -14.95
N ILE A 89 -3.53 -5.62 -16.02
CA ILE A 89 -2.73 -6.44 -16.94
C ILE A 89 -1.63 -5.59 -17.60
N ALA A 90 -1.93 -4.33 -17.91
CA ALA A 90 -0.95 -3.40 -18.50
C ALA A 90 0.24 -3.16 -17.55
N GLN A 91 -0.01 -2.99 -16.23
CA GLN A 91 1.04 -2.87 -15.24
C GLN A 91 1.88 -4.16 -15.14
N ALA A 92 1.24 -5.34 -15.16
CA ALA A 92 1.94 -6.61 -15.13
C ALA A 92 2.88 -6.76 -16.34
N ALA A 93 2.37 -6.50 -17.55
CA ALA A 93 3.16 -6.53 -18.77
C ALA A 93 4.31 -5.50 -18.78
N ALA A 94 4.09 -4.33 -18.21
CA ALA A 94 5.13 -3.30 -18.09
C ALA A 94 6.24 -3.70 -17.11
N LEU A 95 5.91 -4.36 -15.99
CA LEU A 95 6.90 -4.91 -15.06
C LEU A 95 7.75 -6.00 -15.74
N GLU A 96 7.11 -6.91 -16.46
CA GLU A 96 7.78 -7.96 -17.23
C GLU A 96 8.73 -7.37 -18.29
N LYS A 97 8.24 -6.38 -19.07
CA LYS A 97 9.04 -5.66 -20.05
C LYS A 97 10.25 -4.92 -19.46
N ALA A 98 10.11 -4.44 -18.23
CA ALA A 98 11.20 -3.84 -17.47
C ALA A 98 12.20 -4.87 -16.90
N GLY A 99 12.02 -6.16 -17.17
CA GLY A 99 12.87 -7.24 -16.67
C GLY A 99 12.69 -7.56 -15.17
N ILE A 100 11.58 -7.10 -14.59
CA ILE A 100 11.27 -7.35 -13.17
C ILE A 100 10.62 -8.74 -13.06
N THR A 101 11.29 -9.65 -12.37
CA THR A 101 10.86 -11.05 -12.18
C THR A 101 10.42 -11.28 -10.75
N PHE A 102 9.57 -12.28 -10.55
CA PHE A 102 9.03 -12.69 -9.25
C PHE A 102 9.19 -14.20 -9.06
N ASP A 103 9.37 -14.61 -7.81
CA ASP A 103 9.43 -16.01 -7.43
C ASP A 103 8.00 -16.53 -7.15
N ASP A 104 7.18 -15.71 -6.43
CA ASP A 104 5.80 -16.04 -6.09
C ASP A 104 4.87 -14.84 -6.14
N VAL A 105 3.59 -15.12 -6.42
CA VAL A 105 2.48 -14.18 -6.39
C VAL A 105 1.41 -14.70 -5.44
N ILE A 106 1.14 -13.96 -4.37
CA ILE A 106 0.20 -14.35 -3.31
C ILE A 106 -1.02 -13.44 -3.38
N SER A 107 -2.21 -14.00 -3.64
CA SER A 107 -3.49 -13.30 -3.57
C SER A 107 -4.14 -13.51 -2.21
N ILE A 108 -4.48 -12.41 -1.53
CA ILE A 108 -5.24 -12.43 -0.28
C ILE A 108 -6.68 -12.06 -0.59
N GLU A 109 -7.57 -13.04 -0.49
CA GLU A 109 -8.98 -12.88 -0.82
C GLU A 109 -9.83 -12.93 0.46
N ILE A 110 -10.72 -11.96 0.57
CA ILE A 110 -11.71 -11.85 1.65
C ILE A 110 -13.00 -11.26 1.06
N SER A 111 -14.14 -11.47 1.72
CA SER A 111 -15.42 -10.95 1.23
C SER A 111 -15.50 -9.42 1.29
N ASP A 112 -16.33 -8.85 0.43
CA ASP A 112 -16.56 -7.40 0.36
C ASP A 112 -17.09 -6.84 1.68
N GLU A 113 -17.96 -7.60 2.38
CA GLU A 113 -18.49 -7.24 3.68
C GLU A 113 -17.35 -7.09 4.71
N THR A 114 -16.43 -8.06 4.73
CA THR A 114 -15.26 -8.02 5.61
C THR A 114 -14.35 -6.84 5.28
N ILE A 115 -14.20 -6.51 3.98
CA ILE A 115 -13.43 -5.33 3.55
C ILE A 115 -14.08 -4.06 4.06
N MET A 116 -15.39 -3.90 3.87
CA MET A 116 -16.13 -2.71 4.32
C MET A 116 -15.99 -2.50 5.83
N GLU A 117 -16.14 -3.57 6.62
CA GLU A 117 -15.96 -3.55 8.07
C GLU A 117 -14.55 -3.11 8.45
N ARG A 118 -13.52 -3.75 7.88
CA ARG A 118 -12.12 -3.43 8.16
C ARG A 118 -11.75 -2.00 7.79
N MET A 119 -12.24 -1.51 6.66
CA MET A 119 -11.90 -0.17 6.18
C MET A 119 -12.55 0.93 7.04
N SER A 120 -13.78 0.72 7.53
CA SER A 120 -14.47 1.68 8.40
C SER A 120 -13.72 1.90 9.72
N GLY A 121 -13.18 0.83 10.30
CA GLY A 121 -12.42 0.86 11.55
C GLY A 121 -10.93 1.17 11.40
N ARG A 122 -10.40 1.25 10.17
CA ARG A 122 -8.97 1.49 9.93
C ARG A 122 -8.54 2.89 10.35
N ARG A 123 -7.38 2.94 11.02
CA ARG A 123 -6.64 4.18 11.29
C ARG A 123 -5.19 3.99 10.89
N VAL A 124 -4.56 5.07 10.43
CA VAL A 124 -3.17 5.05 9.98
C VAL A 124 -2.42 6.19 10.60
N CYS A 125 -1.20 5.95 11.03
CA CYS A 125 -0.33 6.98 11.54
C CYS A 125 0.15 7.91 10.42
N GLU A 126 -0.06 9.22 10.57
CA GLU A 126 0.41 10.23 9.60
C GLU A 126 1.93 10.33 9.50
N SER A 127 2.64 9.92 10.56
CA SER A 127 4.10 10.04 10.63
C SER A 127 4.82 8.80 10.09
N CYS A 128 4.49 7.60 10.58
CA CYS A 128 5.20 6.37 10.24
C CYS A 128 4.41 5.39 9.36
N GLY A 129 3.14 5.67 9.04
CA GLY A 129 2.31 4.79 8.22
C GLY A 129 1.77 3.54 8.93
N ALA A 130 2.07 3.32 10.21
CA ALA A 130 1.57 2.18 10.97
C ALA A 130 0.04 2.11 10.93
N SER A 131 -0.50 0.91 10.72
CA SER A 131 -1.93 0.67 10.57
C SER A 131 -2.52 0.07 11.84
N TYR A 132 -3.70 0.57 12.22
CA TYR A 132 -4.49 0.13 13.37
C TYR A 132 -5.94 -0.12 12.94
N HIS A 133 -6.66 -0.84 13.77
CA HIS A 133 -8.09 -1.00 13.63
C HIS A 133 -8.75 -0.76 15.00
N MET A 134 -9.75 0.13 15.05
CA MET A 134 -10.32 0.61 16.32
C MET A 134 -10.89 -0.50 17.21
N VAL A 135 -11.27 -1.64 16.62
CA VAL A 135 -11.80 -2.80 17.35
C VAL A 135 -10.80 -3.95 17.39
N ALA A 136 -10.29 -4.38 16.22
CA ALA A 136 -9.47 -5.59 16.10
C ALA A 136 -8.03 -5.41 16.59
N VAL A 137 -7.43 -4.24 16.36
CA VAL A 137 -6.04 -3.91 16.74
C VAL A 137 -6.02 -2.45 17.19
N PRO A 138 -6.64 -2.11 18.32
CA PRO A 138 -6.68 -0.73 18.80
C PRO A 138 -5.31 -0.25 19.26
N PRO A 139 -5.01 1.04 19.15
CA PRO A 139 -3.83 1.62 19.78
C PRO A 139 -3.98 1.60 21.31
N LYS A 140 -2.87 1.60 22.04
CA LYS A 140 -2.85 1.68 23.51
C LYS A 140 -3.52 2.96 24.04
N GLN A 141 -3.33 4.05 23.31
CA GLN A 141 -3.96 5.34 23.56
C GLN A 141 -4.71 5.78 22.30
N GLU A 142 -5.98 6.11 22.45
CA GLU A 142 -6.82 6.54 21.33
C GLU A 142 -6.19 7.72 20.57
N GLY A 143 -6.15 7.61 19.25
CA GLY A 143 -5.62 8.65 18.37
C GLY A 143 -4.09 8.75 18.31
N VAL A 144 -3.34 7.94 19.10
CA VAL A 144 -1.87 7.99 19.19
C VAL A 144 -1.24 6.70 18.70
N CYS A 145 -0.22 6.83 17.86
CA CYS A 145 0.52 5.68 17.33
C CYS A 145 1.46 5.08 18.38
N ASP A 146 1.33 3.79 18.65
CA ASP A 146 2.19 3.07 19.60
C ASP A 146 3.67 2.98 19.15
N LYS A 147 3.93 3.07 17.84
CA LYS A 147 5.28 2.96 17.28
C LYS A 147 6.08 4.27 17.36
N CYS A 148 5.43 5.42 17.16
CA CYS A 148 6.16 6.71 17.05
C CYS A 148 5.47 7.90 17.73
N GLY A 149 4.35 7.70 18.42
CA GLY A 149 3.60 8.78 19.07
C GLY A 149 2.86 9.72 18.11
N GLY A 150 2.92 9.47 16.80
CA GLY A 150 2.24 10.30 15.79
C GLY A 150 0.71 10.13 15.83
N LYS A 151 0.00 11.08 15.22
CA LYS A 151 -1.45 11.10 15.14
C LYS A 151 -1.98 9.98 14.25
N LEU A 152 -3.04 9.32 14.71
CA LEU A 152 -3.79 8.35 13.92
C LEU A 152 -4.98 9.02 13.24
N VAL A 153 -5.12 8.78 11.94
CA VAL A 153 -6.20 9.34 11.11
C VAL A 153 -6.86 8.27 10.26
N GLN A 154 -8.10 8.49 9.87
CA GLN A 154 -8.73 7.75 8.80
C GLN A 154 -8.27 8.32 7.46
N ARG A 155 -7.94 7.46 6.50
CA ARG A 155 -7.57 7.91 5.14
C ARG A 155 -8.82 8.41 4.40
N LYS A 156 -8.64 9.33 3.48
CA LYS A 156 -9.74 9.80 2.62
C LYS A 156 -10.31 8.68 1.75
N ASP A 157 -9.43 7.80 1.25
CA ASP A 157 -9.80 6.65 0.44
C ASP A 157 -10.40 5.47 1.25
N ASP A 158 -10.64 5.65 2.55
CA ASP A 158 -11.37 4.73 3.42
C ASP A 158 -12.84 5.16 3.63
N ALA A 159 -13.29 6.22 2.98
CA ALA A 159 -14.70 6.58 2.98
C ALA A 159 -15.54 5.47 2.34
N PRO A 160 -16.71 5.12 2.91
CA PRO A 160 -17.51 3.97 2.46
C PRO A 160 -17.80 3.97 0.95
N GLU A 161 -18.11 5.12 0.38
CA GLU A 161 -18.39 5.28 -1.05
C GLU A 161 -17.13 5.01 -1.89
N THR A 162 -15.97 5.49 -1.42
CA THR A 162 -14.69 5.28 -2.10
C THR A 162 -14.27 3.81 -2.03
N VAL A 163 -14.45 3.16 -0.89
CA VAL A 163 -14.14 1.73 -0.72
C VAL A 163 -15.03 0.90 -1.64
N LYS A 164 -16.34 1.16 -1.65
CA LYS A 164 -17.30 0.47 -2.53
C LYS A 164 -16.98 0.62 -4.01
N ALA A 165 -16.49 1.79 -4.43
CA ALA A 165 -16.09 2.03 -5.83
C ALA A 165 -14.78 1.30 -6.23
N ARG A 166 -14.01 0.77 -5.26
CA ARG A 166 -12.75 0.06 -5.46
C ARG A 166 -12.88 -1.46 -5.41
N LEU A 167 -14.05 -1.95 -5.02
CA LEU A 167 -14.41 -3.37 -5.00
C LEU A 167 -15.01 -3.79 -6.34
#